data_bafba8a1afb9b7e130eb30fa1eca4e71
#
_entry.id   bafba8a1afb9b7e130eb30fa1eca4e71
#
_cell.length_a   1.000
_cell.length_b   1.000
_cell.length_c   1.000
_cell.angle_alpha   90.00
_cell.angle_beta   90.00
_cell.angle_gamma   90.00
#
_symmetry.space_group_name_H-M   'P 1'
#
loop_
_entity.id
_entity.type
_entity.pdbx_description
1 polymer ?
#
loop_
_entity_poly.entity_id
_entity_poly.type
_entity_poly.pdbx_seq_one_letter_code
_entity_poly.pdbx_strand_id
1 'polypeptide(L)'
;MIKHNLKHLFDETSLNKSSGLYDDVTEKKLYKKFVYYVKRYERLVWYITEVNGVFNPSMTFQFLTSSITMCIVIYEMSETSVLSMEFIFLMVLIVILLIQVFLYCYYGNLVRHESESMNTCLYESEWTSSSPRFRRAMLIAMARWSKSMTTRVARIIPLALDTFISIIKFSYTLYTVMSSNKDK
;
A
#
# COMPACT_ATOMS: atom_id res chain seq x y z
N MET A 1 4.32 3.61 14.87
CA MET A 1 4.29 4.60 15.98
C MET A 1 2.90 5.22 16.19
N ILE A 2 2.27 5.89 15.21
CA ILE A 2 0.91 6.47 15.38
C ILE A 2 -0.11 5.38 15.72
N LYS A 3 -0.12 4.27 14.97
CA LYS A 3 -0.96 3.09 15.18
C LYS A 3 -0.83 2.53 16.60
N HIS A 4 0.39 2.30 17.06
CA HIS A 4 0.67 1.82 18.41
C HIS A 4 0.12 2.76 19.48
N ASN A 5 0.38 4.05 19.34
CA ASN A 5 -0.07 5.06 20.30
C ASN A 5 -1.59 5.24 20.30
N LEU A 6 -2.27 5.06 19.15
CA LEU A 6 -3.74 5.08 19.08
C LEU A 6 -4.35 3.85 19.76
N LYS A 7 -3.77 2.67 19.55
CA LYS A 7 -4.23 1.43 20.19
C LYS A 7 -4.11 1.52 21.70
N HIS A 8 -2.99 2.03 22.23
CA HIS A 8 -2.73 2.18 23.65
C HIS A 8 -3.28 3.48 24.26
N LEU A 9 -3.96 4.31 23.46
CA LEU A 9 -4.52 5.57 23.95
C LEU A 9 -5.52 5.36 25.09
N PHE A 10 -6.28 4.25 25.06
CA PHE A 10 -7.29 3.89 26.03
C PHE A 10 -6.76 2.98 27.14
N ASP A 11 -5.69 2.21 26.88
CA ASP A 11 -5.10 1.29 27.85
C ASP A 11 -4.49 2.04 29.06
N GLU A 12 -3.81 3.16 28.82
CA GLU A 12 -3.26 4.01 29.89
C GLU A 12 -4.34 4.59 30.81
N THR A 13 -5.58 4.64 30.33
CA THR A 13 -6.69 5.30 31.04
C THR A 13 -7.69 4.35 31.65
N SER A 14 -7.58 3.04 31.37
CA SER A 14 -8.47 1.97 31.90
C SER A 14 -8.39 1.83 33.42
N LEU A 15 -7.32 2.30 34.05
CA LEU A 15 -7.08 2.27 35.50
C LEU A 15 -7.98 3.22 36.32
N ASN A 16 -8.66 4.20 35.71
CA ASN A 16 -9.49 5.19 36.41
C ASN A 16 -10.99 5.08 36.05
N LYS A 17 -11.48 3.90 35.76
CA LYS A 17 -12.90 3.62 35.50
C LYS A 17 -13.70 3.52 36.79
N SER A 18 -14.13 4.63 37.39
CA SER A 18 -15.22 4.61 38.34
C SER A 18 -16.55 4.80 37.59
N SER A 19 -17.44 3.82 37.68
CA SER A 19 -18.83 3.85 37.09
C SER A 19 -19.00 3.75 35.57
N GLY A 20 -18.10 3.09 34.83
CA GLY A 20 -18.36 2.79 33.41
C GLY A 20 -18.16 3.93 32.39
N LEU A 21 -18.01 5.19 32.83
CA LEU A 21 -17.62 6.34 32.01
C LEU A 21 -16.28 6.92 32.50
N TYR A 22 -15.55 7.54 31.55
CA TYR A 22 -14.30 8.26 31.90
C TYR A 22 -14.62 9.56 32.66
N ASP A 23 -13.78 9.91 33.64
CA ASP A 23 -13.83 11.20 34.34
C ASP A 23 -13.61 12.36 33.36
N ASP A 24 -14.33 13.49 33.53
CA ASP A 24 -14.33 14.66 32.62
C ASP A 24 -12.93 15.22 32.34
N VAL A 25 -12.06 15.20 33.36
CA VAL A 25 -10.66 15.67 33.22
C VAL A 25 -9.83 14.70 32.35
N THR A 26 -10.02 13.41 32.56
CA THR A 26 -9.35 12.34 31.84
C THR A 26 -9.81 12.33 30.37
N GLU A 27 -11.12 12.47 30.15
CA GLU A 27 -11.69 12.54 28.81
C GLU A 27 -11.17 13.75 27.99
N LYS A 28 -11.05 14.92 28.61
CA LYS A 28 -10.46 16.11 27.95
C LYS A 28 -9.00 15.89 27.54
N LYS A 29 -8.20 15.21 28.36
CA LYS A 29 -6.82 14.85 28.01
C LYS A 29 -6.79 13.84 26.85
N LEU A 30 -7.63 12.82 26.91
CA LEU A 30 -7.76 11.80 25.91
C LEU A 30 -8.18 12.40 24.56
N TYR A 31 -9.19 13.27 24.56
CA TYR A 31 -9.65 13.98 23.38
C TYR A 31 -8.55 14.84 22.75
N LYS A 32 -7.75 15.58 23.56
CA LYS A 32 -6.61 16.35 23.04
C LYS A 32 -5.56 15.46 22.38
N LYS A 33 -5.20 14.32 23.01
CA LYS A 33 -4.27 13.34 22.43
C LYS A 33 -4.83 12.77 21.12
N PHE A 34 -6.10 12.40 21.10
CA PHE A 34 -6.78 11.90 19.89
C PHE A 34 -6.73 12.92 18.75
N VAL A 35 -7.15 14.17 19.00
CA VAL A 35 -7.11 15.24 17.98
C VAL A 35 -5.69 15.47 17.46
N TYR A 36 -4.69 15.38 18.33
CA TYR A 36 -3.28 15.48 17.93
C TYR A 36 -2.89 14.37 16.95
N TYR A 37 -3.26 13.10 17.24
CA TYR A 37 -2.95 11.97 16.35
C TYR A 37 -3.72 12.03 15.04
N VAL A 38 -4.98 12.46 15.06
CA VAL A 38 -5.77 12.69 13.84
C VAL A 38 -5.10 13.74 12.94
N LYS A 39 -4.72 14.89 13.49
CA LYS A 39 -4.03 15.94 12.71
C LYS A 39 -2.69 15.44 12.15
N ARG A 40 -1.96 14.64 12.92
CA ARG A 40 -0.67 14.09 12.49
C ARG A 40 -0.86 13.07 11.35
N TYR A 41 -1.90 12.23 11.43
CA TYR A 41 -2.24 11.31 10.37
C TYR A 41 -2.71 12.03 9.11
N GLU A 42 -3.55 13.05 9.21
CA GLU A 42 -3.99 13.85 8.07
C GLU A 42 -2.82 14.55 7.35
N ARG A 43 -1.84 15.03 8.10
CA ARG A 43 -0.62 15.59 7.52
C ARG A 43 0.19 14.53 6.77
N LEU A 44 0.26 13.30 7.28
CA LEU A 44 0.88 12.17 6.60
C LEU A 44 0.15 11.81 5.30
N VAL A 45 -1.18 11.76 5.34
CA VAL A 45 -2.03 11.52 4.15
C VAL A 45 -1.78 12.59 3.08
N TRP A 46 -1.77 13.85 3.48
CA TRP A 46 -1.46 14.95 2.59
C TRP A 46 -0.07 14.79 1.95
N TYR A 47 0.94 14.53 2.77
CA TYR A 47 2.32 14.32 2.29
C TYR A 47 2.43 13.16 1.29
N ILE A 48 1.83 12.01 1.60
CA ILE A 48 1.82 10.85 0.69
C ILE A 48 1.09 11.19 -0.62
N THR A 49 0.01 11.96 -0.56
CA THR A 49 -0.74 12.38 -1.75
C THR A 49 0.10 13.30 -2.64
N GLU A 50 0.81 14.25 -2.06
CA GLU A 50 1.72 15.14 -2.81
C GLU A 50 2.87 14.36 -3.44
N VAL A 51 3.54 13.50 -2.66
CA VAL A 51 4.61 12.63 -3.16
C VAL A 51 4.11 11.76 -4.31
N ASN A 52 2.95 11.11 -4.15
CA ASN A 52 2.34 10.33 -5.22
C ASN A 52 2.02 11.18 -6.46
N GLY A 53 1.58 12.42 -6.28
CA GLY A 53 1.31 13.35 -7.37
C GLY A 53 2.55 13.63 -8.23
N VAL A 54 3.67 13.89 -7.57
CA VAL A 54 4.96 14.20 -8.23
C VAL A 54 5.56 12.96 -8.90
N PHE A 55 5.54 11.81 -8.21
CA PHE A 55 6.20 10.58 -8.70
C PHE A 55 5.34 9.75 -9.67
N ASN A 56 4.02 9.97 -9.71
CA ASN A 56 3.10 9.20 -10.57
C ASN A 56 3.49 9.22 -12.06
N PRO A 57 3.79 10.37 -12.71
CA PRO A 57 4.19 10.37 -14.12
C PRO A 57 5.51 9.62 -14.35
N SER A 58 6.48 9.76 -13.46
CA SER A 58 7.76 9.07 -13.55
C SER A 58 7.58 7.56 -13.42
N MET A 59 6.80 7.10 -12.43
CA MET A 59 6.48 5.68 -12.27
C MET A 59 5.72 5.12 -13.47
N THR A 60 4.78 5.88 -14.02
CA THR A 60 4.02 5.47 -15.22
C THR A 60 4.94 5.25 -16.41
N PHE A 61 5.84 6.20 -16.67
CA PHE A 61 6.83 6.08 -17.73
C PHE A 61 7.75 4.87 -17.51
N GLN A 62 8.22 4.67 -16.29
CA GLN A 62 9.05 3.52 -15.91
C GLN A 62 8.36 2.19 -16.16
N PHE A 63 7.06 2.06 -15.80
CA PHE A 63 6.28 0.85 -16.05
C PHE A 63 6.10 0.57 -17.54
N LEU A 64 5.82 1.60 -18.34
CA LEU A 64 5.71 1.47 -19.80
C LEU A 64 7.04 1.00 -20.40
N THR A 65 8.14 1.63 -20.04
CA THR A 65 9.47 1.25 -20.53
C THR A 65 9.82 -0.17 -20.12
N SER A 66 9.61 -0.55 -18.86
CA SER A 66 9.86 -1.92 -18.39
C SER A 66 9.01 -2.95 -19.12
N SER A 67 7.75 -2.64 -19.42
CA SER A 67 6.86 -3.54 -20.18
C SER A 67 7.35 -3.76 -21.60
N ILE A 68 7.75 -2.69 -22.30
CA ILE A 68 8.30 -2.78 -23.66
C ILE A 68 9.61 -3.57 -23.67
N THR A 69 10.52 -3.25 -22.75
CA THR A 69 11.80 -3.95 -22.61
C THR A 69 11.58 -5.44 -22.34
N MET A 70 10.62 -5.79 -21.48
CA MET A 70 10.29 -7.17 -21.17
C MET A 70 9.79 -7.93 -22.41
N CYS A 71 8.96 -7.31 -23.24
CA CYS A 71 8.51 -7.92 -24.50
C CYS A 71 9.69 -8.17 -25.46
N ILE A 72 10.62 -7.22 -25.59
CA ILE A 72 11.80 -7.36 -26.45
C ILE A 72 12.69 -8.51 -25.94
N VAL A 73 12.96 -8.56 -24.64
CA VAL A 73 13.82 -9.61 -24.05
C VAL A 73 13.21 -10.99 -24.19
N ILE A 74 11.88 -11.13 -24.04
CA ILE A 74 11.20 -12.41 -24.27
C ILE A 74 11.31 -12.84 -25.75
N TYR A 75 11.20 -11.88 -26.68
CA TYR A 75 11.38 -12.14 -28.09
C TYR A 75 12.80 -12.64 -28.39
N GLU A 76 13.83 -11.93 -27.96
CA GLU A 76 15.24 -12.30 -28.12
C GLU A 76 15.56 -13.68 -27.49
N MET A 77 14.98 -13.98 -26.32
CA MET A 77 15.11 -15.32 -25.71
C MET A 77 14.52 -16.42 -26.56
N SER A 78 13.45 -16.17 -27.30
CA SER A 78 12.82 -17.13 -28.21
C SER A 78 13.72 -17.48 -29.39
N GLU A 79 14.57 -16.53 -29.84
CA GLU A 79 15.51 -16.73 -30.95
C GLU A 79 16.86 -17.31 -30.53
N THR A 80 17.23 -17.18 -29.25
CA THR A 80 18.54 -17.56 -28.72
C THR A 80 18.54 -19.01 -28.25
N SER A 81 19.64 -19.76 -28.53
CA SER A 81 19.81 -21.12 -28.03
C SER A 81 19.99 -21.17 -26.52
N VAL A 82 19.31 -22.12 -25.86
CA VAL A 82 19.22 -22.22 -24.38
C VAL A 82 20.60 -22.40 -23.70
N LEU A 83 21.61 -22.83 -24.41
CA LEU A 83 22.98 -23.04 -23.89
C LEU A 83 23.95 -21.90 -24.19
N SER A 84 23.49 -20.80 -24.77
CA SER A 84 24.36 -19.66 -25.07
C SER A 84 24.56 -18.72 -23.88
N MET A 85 25.71 -18.05 -23.83
CA MET A 85 25.98 -16.98 -22.85
C MET A 85 24.97 -15.82 -22.96
N GLU A 86 24.48 -15.56 -24.17
CA GLU A 86 23.45 -14.57 -24.45
C GLU A 86 22.14 -14.90 -23.74
N PHE A 87 21.72 -16.17 -23.74
CA PHE A 87 20.53 -16.62 -23.02
C PHE A 87 20.63 -16.37 -21.52
N ILE A 88 21.79 -16.64 -20.91
CA ILE A 88 22.02 -16.39 -19.48
C ILE A 88 21.93 -14.89 -19.18
N PHE A 89 22.49 -14.05 -20.03
CA PHE A 89 22.40 -12.59 -19.90
C PHE A 89 20.96 -12.08 -19.95
N LEU A 90 20.16 -12.57 -20.93
CA LEU A 90 18.75 -12.22 -21.06
C LEU A 90 17.94 -12.67 -19.84
N MET A 91 18.23 -13.87 -19.30
CA MET A 91 17.60 -14.36 -18.07
C MET A 91 17.87 -13.45 -16.87
N VAL A 92 19.13 -13.06 -16.69
CA VAL A 92 19.51 -12.11 -15.61
C VAL A 92 18.78 -10.77 -15.79
N LEU A 93 18.66 -10.28 -16.99
CA LEU A 93 17.97 -9.03 -17.30
C LEU A 93 16.48 -9.12 -16.95
N ILE A 94 15.79 -10.21 -17.30
CA ILE A 94 14.38 -10.43 -16.90
C ILE A 94 14.25 -10.45 -15.38
N VAL A 95 15.14 -11.14 -14.68
CA VAL A 95 15.09 -11.19 -13.20
C VAL A 95 15.24 -9.80 -12.60
N ILE A 96 16.13 -8.98 -13.11
CA ILE A 96 16.30 -7.59 -12.65
C ILE A 96 15.03 -6.77 -12.87
N LEU A 97 14.40 -6.87 -14.05
CA LEU A 97 13.15 -6.17 -14.35
C LEU A 97 12.01 -6.63 -13.44
N LEU A 98 11.90 -7.93 -13.17
CA LEU A 98 10.90 -8.48 -12.25
C LEU A 98 11.10 -7.99 -10.81
N ILE A 99 12.34 -7.97 -10.33
CA ILE A 99 12.67 -7.43 -8.99
C ILE A 99 12.27 -5.95 -8.90
N GLN A 100 12.56 -5.16 -9.91
CA GLN A 100 12.21 -3.75 -9.96
C GLN A 100 10.69 -3.54 -9.85
N VAL A 101 9.89 -4.23 -10.64
CA VAL A 101 8.42 -4.15 -10.60
C VAL A 101 7.89 -4.67 -9.27
N PHE A 102 8.47 -5.76 -8.75
CA PHE A 102 8.11 -6.31 -7.45
C PHE A 102 8.28 -5.30 -6.32
N LEU A 103 9.41 -4.59 -6.27
CA LEU A 103 9.66 -3.59 -5.23
C LEU A 103 8.61 -2.47 -5.24
N TYR A 104 8.24 -1.96 -6.41
CA TYR A 104 7.19 -0.95 -6.51
C TYR A 104 5.83 -1.46 -6.01
N CYS A 105 5.44 -2.67 -6.43
CA CYS A 105 4.19 -3.30 -6.01
C CYS A 105 4.18 -3.63 -4.51
N TYR A 106 5.31 -4.08 -3.97
CA TYR A 106 5.46 -4.41 -2.55
C TYR A 106 5.30 -3.17 -1.66
N TYR A 107 6.04 -2.10 -1.95
CA TYR A 107 5.93 -0.87 -1.16
C TYR A 107 4.57 -0.19 -1.31
N GLY A 108 3.98 -0.21 -2.50
CA GLY A 108 2.63 0.30 -2.73
C GLY A 108 1.58 -0.47 -1.91
N ASN A 109 1.69 -1.79 -1.88
CA ASN A 109 0.82 -2.64 -1.06
C ASN A 109 1.03 -2.43 0.44
N LEU A 110 2.27 -2.22 0.87
CA LEU A 110 2.60 -1.95 2.28
C LEU A 110 1.93 -0.66 2.77
N VAL A 111 2.01 0.42 1.99
CA VAL A 111 1.33 1.71 2.31
C VAL A 111 -0.18 1.52 2.41
N ARG A 112 -0.77 0.77 1.49
CA ARG A 112 -2.19 0.45 1.52
C ARG A 112 -2.57 -0.33 2.78
N HIS A 113 -1.85 -1.40 3.07
CA HIS A 113 -2.11 -2.26 4.24
C HIS A 113 -1.99 -1.49 5.56
N GLU A 114 -0.95 -0.67 5.73
CA GLU A 114 -0.79 0.16 6.92
C GLU A 114 -1.91 1.22 7.04
N SER A 115 -2.38 1.77 5.92
CA SER A 115 -3.52 2.69 5.93
C SER A 115 -4.82 2.00 6.36
N GLU A 116 -5.09 0.80 5.87
CA GLU A 116 -6.27 0.01 6.24
C GLU A 116 -6.23 -0.38 7.72
N SER A 117 -5.06 -0.78 8.22
CA SER A 117 -4.88 -1.18 9.60
C SER A 117 -5.08 -0.06 10.62
N MET A 118 -4.95 1.21 10.22
CA MET A 118 -5.24 2.36 11.09
C MET A 118 -6.72 2.42 11.47
N ASN A 119 -7.61 2.17 10.51
CA ASN A 119 -9.05 2.16 10.78
C ASN A 119 -9.45 1.02 11.73
N THR A 120 -8.88 -0.17 11.53
CA THR A 120 -9.10 -1.34 12.38
C THR A 120 -8.64 -1.07 13.82
N CYS A 121 -7.46 -0.48 14.01
CA CYS A 121 -6.97 -0.13 15.34
C CYS A 121 -7.85 0.88 16.08
N LEU A 122 -8.46 1.83 15.34
CA LEU A 122 -9.37 2.78 15.92
C LEU A 122 -10.69 2.12 16.34
N TYR A 123 -11.18 1.20 15.52
CA TYR A 123 -12.40 0.41 15.81
C TYR A 123 -12.21 -0.51 17.04
N GLU A 124 -11.05 -1.15 17.18
CA GLU A 124 -10.72 -2.06 18.29
C GLU A 124 -10.49 -1.34 19.62
N SER A 125 -10.34 0.00 19.63
CA SER A 125 -10.12 0.75 20.87
C SER A 125 -11.42 0.87 21.70
N GLU A 126 -11.31 1.06 23.02
CA GLU A 126 -12.46 1.17 23.97
C GLU A 126 -13.19 2.53 23.86
N TRP A 127 -13.44 3.03 22.67
CA TRP A 127 -14.07 4.33 22.44
C TRP A 127 -15.55 4.40 22.86
N THR A 128 -16.22 3.23 23.01
CA THR A 128 -17.65 3.13 23.36
C THR A 128 -17.94 3.65 24.77
N SER A 129 -16.96 3.62 25.67
CA SER A 129 -17.07 4.12 27.05
C SER A 129 -16.88 5.64 27.15
N SER A 130 -16.66 6.34 26.04
CA SER A 130 -16.42 7.79 25.98
C SER A 130 -17.74 8.56 25.84
N SER A 131 -17.67 9.91 26.05
CA SER A 131 -18.85 10.79 25.91
C SER A 131 -19.42 10.78 24.48
N PRO A 132 -20.68 11.17 24.30
CA PRO A 132 -21.31 11.25 22.97
C PRO A 132 -20.57 12.18 22.00
N ARG A 133 -19.92 13.22 22.49
CA ARG A 133 -19.07 14.14 21.69
C ARG A 133 -17.86 13.43 21.14
N PHE A 134 -17.16 12.70 22.00
CA PHE A 134 -15.96 11.98 21.61
C PHE A 134 -16.30 10.82 20.66
N ARG A 135 -17.34 10.05 20.94
CA ARG A 135 -17.84 9.00 20.05
C ARG A 135 -18.13 9.51 18.64
N ARG A 136 -18.80 10.67 18.50
CA ARG A 136 -19.03 11.29 17.19
C ARG A 136 -17.73 11.63 16.46
N ALA A 137 -16.76 12.20 17.16
CA ALA A 137 -15.46 12.52 16.58
C ALA A 137 -14.72 11.26 16.10
N MET A 138 -14.77 10.16 16.86
CA MET A 138 -14.22 8.86 16.49
C MET A 138 -14.89 8.29 15.25
N LEU A 139 -16.25 8.29 15.18
CA LEU A 139 -16.99 7.82 14.02
C LEU A 139 -16.66 8.61 12.75
N ILE A 140 -16.51 9.94 12.85
CA ILE A 140 -16.09 10.79 11.73
C ILE A 140 -14.69 10.44 11.27
N ALA A 141 -13.75 10.22 12.20
CA ALA A 141 -12.39 9.80 11.88
C ALA A 141 -12.37 8.42 11.21
N MET A 142 -13.12 7.44 11.72
CA MET A 142 -13.25 6.11 11.12
C MET A 142 -13.84 6.17 9.71
N ALA A 143 -14.91 6.94 9.50
CA ALA A 143 -15.53 7.13 8.19
C ALA A 143 -14.55 7.78 7.19
N ARG A 144 -13.73 8.73 7.65
CA ARG A 144 -12.72 9.37 6.81
C ARG A 144 -11.56 8.41 6.47
N TRP A 145 -11.13 7.58 7.42
CA TRP A 145 -10.01 6.64 7.27
C TRP A 145 -10.42 5.31 6.64
N SER A 146 -11.71 5.05 6.46
CA SER A 146 -12.21 3.87 5.73
C SER A 146 -11.76 3.86 4.26
N LYS A 147 -11.45 5.05 3.70
CA LYS A 147 -10.85 5.15 2.36
C LYS A 147 -9.35 4.93 2.48
N SER A 148 -8.89 3.72 2.15
CA SER A 148 -7.46 3.36 2.16
C SER A 148 -6.64 4.24 1.21
N MET A 149 -5.42 4.56 1.62
CA MET A 149 -4.45 5.22 0.76
C MET A 149 -3.91 4.21 -0.24
N THR A 150 -4.21 4.42 -1.53
CA THR A 150 -3.70 3.58 -2.60
C THR A 150 -2.78 4.39 -3.50
N THR A 151 -1.55 3.93 -3.64
CA THR A 151 -0.64 4.43 -4.68
C THR A 151 -1.06 3.83 -6.01
N ARG A 152 -1.23 4.65 -7.06
CA ARG A 152 -1.67 4.20 -8.39
C ARG A 152 -0.69 4.67 -9.44
N VAL A 153 -0.39 3.79 -10.40
CA VAL A 153 0.34 4.12 -11.63
C VAL A 153 -0.67 4.55 -12.68
N ALA A 154 -0.37 5.62 -13.41
CA ALA A 154 -1.29 6.24 -14.40
C ALA A 154 -2.67 6.61 -13.82
N ARG A 155 -2.80 6.76 -12.49
CA ARG A 155 -4.07 6.96 -11.76
C ARG A 155 -5.10 5.82 -11.92
N ILE A 156 -4.78 4.76 -12.64
CA ILE A 156 -5.69 3.65 -12.99
C ILE A 156 -5.25 2.38 -12.29
N ILE A 157 -3.98 2.00 -12.41
CA ILE A 157 -3.46 0.70 -11.94
C ILE A 157 -3.00 0.85 -10.48
N PRO A 158 -3.63 0.15 -9.51
CA PRO A 158 -3.15 0.16 -8.14
C PRO A 158 -1.80 -0.57 -8.06
N LEU A 159 -0.82 0.03 -7.38
CA LEU A 159 0.42 -0.64 -7.02
C LEU A 159 0.11 -1.67 -5.93
N ALA A 160 -0.21 -2.90 -6.35
CA ALA A 160 -0.54 -4.01 -5.48
C ALA A 160 0.13 -5.29 -5.97
N LEU A 161 0.26 -6.28 -5.09
CA LEU A 161 0.81 -7.59 -5.43
C LEU A 161 -0.01 -8.31 -6.52
N ASP A 162 -1.32 -8.06 -6.58
CA ASP A 162 -2.19 -8.60 -7.64
C ASP A 162 -1.77 -8.13 -9.03
N THR A 163 -1.31 -6.88 -9.14
CA THR A 163 -0.78 -6.32 -10.39
C THR A 163 0.52 -7.01 -10.79
N PHE A 164 1.41 -7.29 -9.84
CA PHE A 164 2.63 -8.05 -10.08
C PHE A 164 2.34 -9.47 -10.60
N ILE A 165 1.41 -10.18 -9.95
CA ILE A 165 0.97 -11.52 -10.39
C ILE A 165 0.40 -11.47 -11.81
N SER A 166 -0.39 -10.43 -12.13
CA SER A 166 -0.96 -10.24 -13.47
C SER A 166 0.12 -10.04 -14.54
N ILE A 167 1.19 -9.28 -14.22
CA ILE A 167 2.34 -9.08 -15.12
C ILE A 167 3.07 -10.40 -15.36
N ILE A 168 3.31 -11.21 -14.35
CA ILE A 168 3.94 -12.54 -14.50
C ILE A 168 3.09 -13.45 -15.40
N LYS A 169 1.77 -13.52 -15.14
CA LYS A 169 0.85 -14.31 -15.96
C LYS A 169 0.85 -13.87 -17.42
N PHE A 170 0.83 -12.57 -17.66
CA PHE A 170 0.90 -12.01 -19.00
C PHE A 170 2.22 -12.35 -19.70
N SER A 171 3.36 -12.24 -19.02
CA SER A 171 4.67 -12.61 -19.53
C SER A 171 4.75 -14.09 -19.91
N TYR A 172 4.21 -14.96 -19.05
CA TYR A 172 4.13 -16.39 -19.33
C TYR A 172 3.24 -16.70 -20.55
N THR A 173 2.10 -16.03 -20.66
CA THR A 173 1.19 -16.18 -21.82
C THR A 173 1.87 -15.75 -23.11
N LEU A 174 2.59 -14.62 -23.10
CA LEU A 174 3.36 -14.17 -24.27
C LEU A 174 4.42 -15.20 -24.67
N TYR A 175 5.19 -15.71 -23.72
CA TYR A 175 6.17 -16.75 -23.96
C TYR A 175 5.54 -17.99 -24.62
N THR A 176 4.41 -18.47 -24.11
CA THR A 176 3.72 -19.67 -24.64
C THR A 176 3.21 -19.42 -26.05
N VAL A 177 2.66 -18.26 -26.36
CA VAL A 177 2.19 -17.88 -27.70
C VAL A 177 3.35 -17.82 -28.69
N MET A 178 4.48 -17.26 -28.29
CA MET A 178 5.66 -17.16 -29.14
C MET A 178 6.32 -18.51 -29.41
N SER A 179 6.42 -19.35 -28.36
CA SER A 179 6.91 -20.73 -28.51
C SER A 179 6.04 -21.57 -29.44
N SER A 180 4.71 -21.44 -29.30
CA SER A 180 3.77 -22.17 -30.18
C SER A 180 3.81 -21.75 -31.66
N ASN A 181 4.20 -20.49 -31.95
CA ASN A 181 4.40 -20.04 -33.34
C ASN A 181 5.71 -20.54 -33.98
N LYS A 182 6.66 -20.97 -33.16
CA LYS A 182 7.96 -21.49 -33.64
C LYS A 182 7.87 -22.97 -34.10
N ASP A 183 6.88 -23.71 -33.60
CA ASP A 183 6.64 -25.10 -33.92
C ASP A 183 5.73 -25.30 -35.16
N LYS A 184 5.35 -24.24 -35.84
CA LYS A 184 4.62 -24.22 -37.12
C LYS A 184 5.50 -23.75 -38.27
#